data_76494e0ce7656efc935947782779dbc9
#
_entry.id   76494e0ce7656efc935947782779dbc9
#
_cell.length_a   1.000
_cell.length_b   1.000
_cell.length_c   1.000
_cell.angle_alpha   90.00
_cell.angle_beta   90.00
_cell.angle_gamma   90.00
#
_symmetry.space_group_name_H-M   'P 1'
#
loop_
_entity.id
_entity.type
_entity.pdbx_description
1 polymer ?
#
loop_
_entity_poly.entity_id
_entity_poly.type
_entity_poly.pdbx_seq_one_letter_code
_entity_poly.pdbx_strand_id
1 'polypeptide(L)'
;SASATPEYQRYIEDMRNSFDQLDEVIAEINSQCEDGKSLDDTRVKAIFYALYFAAEQPDTDGIHEFADCFVDYEERTRTVTTTDEEGNEVETTETYMVAVPIEDLAEIYERISHAIGVEVTADHQANADSIYHLILYGSPSGESGGWFPGADVPFIGVDGFCSPIGAGWESVVTSEFGYRSDPFTGETRGHTGIDLAVPTGTPIRAALPGTVTVSQYNSSYGYYVIIDHGNGL
;
A
#
# COMPACT_ATOMS: atom_id res chain seq x y z
N SER A 1 12.62 -0.71 -22.24
CA SER A 1 11.67 -0.56 -21.14
C SER A 1 10.34 -1.13 -21.57
N ALA A 2 9.93 -2.25 -20.97
CA ALA A 2 8.57 -2.72 -21.12
C ALA A 2 7.68 -1.69 -20.44
N SER A 3 6.96 -0.89 -21.23
CA SER A 3 5.91 -0.02 -20.71
C SER A 3 4.77 -0.91 -20.22
N ALA A 4 4.23 -0.62 -19.04
CA ALA A 4 3.01 -1.26 -18.54
C ALA A 4 1.92 -1.25 -19.60
N THR A 5 1.09 -2.30 -19.67
CA THR A 5 -0.03 -2.33 -20.62
C THR A 5 -0.95 -1.13 -20.38
N PRO A 6 -1.68 -0.63 -21.40
CA PRO A 6 -2.60 0.49 -21.22
C PRO A 6 -3.62 0.27 -20.10
N GLU A 7 -4.06 -0.98 -19.92
CA GLU A 7 -4.97 -1.36 -18.84
C GLU A 7 -4.31 -1.19 -17.47
N TYR A 8 -3.07 -1.60 -17.34
CA TYR A 8 -2.30 -1.49 -16.12
C TYR A 8 -1.98 -0.03 -15.76
N GLN A 9 -1.66 0.79 -16.78
CA GLN A 9 -1.47 2.23 -16.59
C GLN A 9 -2.74 2.89 -16.04
N ARG A 10 -3.91 2.44 -16.50
CA ARG A 10 -5.20 2.91 -15.98
C ARG A 10 -5.37 2.56 -14.50
N TYR A 11 -5.08 1.31 -14.08
CA TYR A 11 -5.17 0.94 -12.67
C TYR A 11 -4.27 1.78 -11.75
N ILE A 12 -3.07 2.13 -12.24
CA ILE A 12 -2.16 3.01 -11.50
C ILE A 12 -2.73 4.43 -11.40
N GLU A 13 -3.27 4.96 -12.49
CA GLU A 13 -3.87 6.29 -12.53
C GLU A 13 -5.11 6.37 -11.64
N ASP A 14 -5.97 5.37 -11.72
CA ASP A 14 -7.16 5.24 -10.88
C ASP A 14 -6.77 5.21 -9.39
N MET A 15 -5.76 4.40 -9.03
CA MET A 15 -5.26 4.31 -7.65
C MET A 15 -4.65 5.62 -7.16
N ARG A 16 -3.91 6.34 -8.01
CA ARG A 16 -3.36 7.67 -7.66
C ARG A 16 -4.47 8.66 -7.37
N ASN A 17 -5.47 8.70 -8.23
CA ASN A 17 -6.61 9.60 -8.05
C ASN A 17 -7.38 9.27 -6.75
N SER A 18 -7.53 7.98 -6.44
CA SER A 18 -8.16 7.56 -5.18
C SER A 18 -7.30 7.92 -3.96
N PHE A 19 -5.98 7.80 -4.06
CA PHE A 19 -5.08 8.20 -2.97
C PHE A 19 -5.09 9.70 -2.73
N ASP A 20 -5.16 10.53 -3.77
CA ASP A 20 -5.26 11.99 -3.61
C ASP A 20 -6.53 12.35 -2.83
N GLN A 21 -7.66 11.72 -3.17
CA GLN A 21 -8.92 11.92 -2.44
C GLN A 21 -8.85 11.36 -1.01
N LEU A 22 -8.26 10.19 -0.83
CA LEU A 22 -8.09 9.58 0.49
C LEU A 22 -7.21 10.44 1.40
N ASP A 23 -6.18 11.09 0.86
CA ASP A 23 -5.33 12.04 1.60
C ASP A 23 -6.12 13.25 2.10
N GLU A 24 -7.04 13.78 1.29
CA GLU A 24 -7.93 14.87 1.69
C GLU A 24 -8.85 14.44 2.84
N VAL A 25 -9.46 13.25 2.73
CA VAL A 25 -10.35 12.71 3.77
C VAL A 25 -9.60 12.41 5.07
N ILE A 26 -8.40 11.80 5.00
CA ILE A 26 -7.55 11.56 6.16
C ILE A 26 -7.18 12.88 6.85
N ALA A 27 -6.84 13.91 6.07
CA ALA A 27 -6.54 15.23 6.62
C ALA A 27 -7.75 15.86 7.30
N GLU A 28 -8.94 15.71 6.76
CA GLU A 28 -10.20 16.16 7.37
C GLU A 28 -10.45 15.46 8.70
N ILE A 29 -10.37 14.12 8.75
CA ILE A 29 -10.54 13.34 9.98
C ILE A 29 -9.49 13.76 11.01
N ASN A 30 -8.21 13.87 10.62
CA ASN A 30 -7.11 14.24 11.51
C ASN A 30 -7.30 15.65 12.10
N SER A 31 -7.95 16.55 11.38
CA SER A 31 -8.28 17.89 11.90
C SER A 31 -9.29 17.88 13.05
N GLN A 32 -10.04 16.78 13.20
CA GLN A 32 -11.02 16.56 14.25
C GLN A 32 -10.50 15.70 15.40
N CYS A 33 -9.26 15.16 15.27
CA CYS A 33 -8.63 14.41 16.35
C CYS A 33 -8.14 15.34 17.47
N GLU A 34 -7.98 14.77 18.68
CA GLU A 34 -7.30 15.46 19.78
C GLU A 34 -5.81 15.66 19.45
N ASP A 35 -5.18 16.68 20.08
CA ASP A 35 -3.77 16.99 19.91
C ASP A 35 -2.88 15.75 20.11
N GLY A 36 -2.05 15.45 19.10
CA GLY A 36 -1.15 14.30 19.10
C GLY A 36 -1.79 12.97 18.73
N LYS A 37 -3.06 12.96 18.32
CA LYS A 37 -3.76 11.82 17.75
C LYS A 37 -3.96 12.03 16.26
N SER A 38 -3.81 10.96 15.48
CA SER A 38 -4.10 10.96 14.04
C SER A 38 -4.31 9.53 13.57
N LEU A 39 -4.94 9.38 12.44
CA LEU A 39 -4.96 8.10 11.72
C LEU A 39 -3.51 7.71 11.31
N ASP A 40 -3.24 6.42 11.30
CA ASP A 40 -2.07 5.88 10.62
C ASP A 40 -2.34 5.85 9.11
N ASP A 41 -1.97 6.93 8.41
CA ASP A 41 -2.23 7.11 6.99
C ASP A 41 -1.60 6.01 6.14
N THR A 42 -0.43 5.52 6.52
CA THR A 42 0.24 4.40 5.86
C THR A 42 -0.60 3.13 5.98
N ARG A 43 -1.17 2.86 7.15
CA ARG A 43 -2.05 1.71 7.37
C ARG A 43 -3.34 1.82 6.56
N VAL A 44 -3.97 2.99 6.58
CA VAL A 44 -5.18 3.27 5.79
C VAL A 44 -4.92 3.02 4.31
N LYS A 45 -3.85 3.59 3.76
CA LYS A 45 -3.46 3.43 2.35
C LYS A 45 -3.09 2.00 1.99
N ALA A 46 -2.38 1.28 2.87
CA ALA A 46 -2.00 -0.11 2.64
C ALA A 46 -3.24 -1.02 2.53
N ILE A 47 -4.23 -0.83 3.39
CA ILE A 47 -5.49 -1.58 3.34
C ILE A 47 -6.29 -1.20 2.09
N PHE A 48 -6.39 0.09 1.78
CA PHE A 48 -7.06 0.58 0.58
C PHE A 48 -6.44 -0.03 -0.69
N TYR A 49 -5.11 -0.02 -0.80
CA TYR A 49 -4.41 -0.61 -1.92
C TYR A 49 -4.68 -2.11 -2.05
N ALA A 50 -4.63 -2.85 -0.94
CA ALA A 50 -4.87 -4.30 -0.94
C ALA A 50 -6.29 -4.67 -1.42
N LEU A 51 -7.27 -3.78 -1.23
CA LEU A 51 -8.66 -4.02 -1.60
C LEU A 51 -9.00 -3.53 -3.02
N TYR A 52 -8.43 -2.40 -3.45
CA TYR A 52 -8.89 -1.70 -4.65
C TYR A 52 -7.88 -1.66 -5.79
N PHE A 53 -6.64 -2.13 -5.59
CA PHE A 53 -5.72 -2.21 -6.73
C PHE A 53 -6.23 -3.23 -7.76
N ALA A 54 -6.30 -2.80 -9.02
CA ALA A 54 -6.88 -3.55 -10.13
C ALA A 54 -8.38 -3.93 -9.96
N ALA A 55 -9.07 -3.28 -9.03
CA ALA A 55 -10.51 -3.41 -8.82
C ALA A 55 -11.26 -2.13 -9.20
N GLU A 56 -12.58 -2.16 -9.15
CA GLU A 56 -13.40 -0.97 -9.33
C GLU A 56 -13.14 -0.01 -8.15
N GLN A 57 -12.78 1.23 -8.47
CA GLN A 57 -12.50 2.24 -7.44
C GLN A 57 -13.81 2.74 -6.83
N PRO A 58 -13.85 2.97 -5.50
CA PRO A 58 -14.99 3.62 -4.88
C PRO A 58 -15.09 5.07 -5.38
N ASP A 59 -16.31 5.59 -5.40
CA ASP A 59 -16.54 7.03 -5.58
C ASP A 59 -16.15 7.82 -4.32
N THR A 60 -16.33 9.14 -4.38
CA THR A 60 -15.97 10.02 -3.27
C THR A 60 -16.67 9.65 -1.95
N ASP A 61 -17.95 9.30 -2.01
CA ASP A 61 -18.71 8.88 -0.83
C ASP A 61 -18.17 7.56 -0.27
N GLY A 62 -17.84 6.61 -1.15
CA GLY A 62 -17.23 5.33 -0.77
C GLY A 62 -15.82 5.48 -0.17
N ILE A 63 -15.03 6.48 -0.61
CA ILE A 63 -13.73 6.79 0.01
C ILE A 63 -13.94 7.33 1.44
N HIS A 64 -14.94 8.20 1.67
CA HIS A 64 -15.29 8.65 3.01
C HIS A 64 -15.77 7.49 3.89
N GLU A 65 -16.70 6.66 3.41
CA GLU A 65 -17.17 5.48 4.15
C GLU A 65 -16.04 4.53 4.51
N PHE A 66 -15.07 4.33 3.61
CA PHE A 66 -13.89 3.54 3.89
C PHE A 66 -13.04 4.17 4.99
N ALA A 67 -12.73 5.45 4.91
CA ALA A 67 -11.90 6.14 5.90
C ALA A 67 -12.57 6.21 7.29
N ASP A 68 -13.88 6.35 7.34
CA ASP A 68 -14.67 6.35 8.59
C ASP A 68 -14.62 5.00 9.33
N CYS A 69 -14.22 3.90 8.66
CA CYS A 69 -14.00 2.62 9.31
C CYS A 69 -12.81 2.62 10.29
N PHE A 70 -11.94 3.63 10.23
CA PHE A 70 -10.74 3.74 11.07
C PHE A 70 -10.91 4.65 12.27
N VAL A 71 -12.10 5.22 12.48
CA VAL A 71 -12.32 6.26 13.48
C VAL A 71 -13.69 6.11 14.14
N ASP A 72 -13.75 6.42 15.42
CA ASP A 72 -15.00 6.68 16.15
C ASP A 72 -15.19 8.18 16.32
N TYR A 73 -16.45 8.63 16.41
CA TYR A 73 -16.77 10.01 16.69
C TYR A 73 -17.42 10.09 18.07
N GLU A 74 -16.77 10.82 18.97
CA GLU A 74 -17.24 11.05 20.34
C GLU A 74 -17.68 12.48 20.55
N GLU A 75 -18.78 12.66 21.25
CA GLU A 75 -19.22 13.97 21.69
C GLU A 75 -18.44 14.41 22.94
N ARG A 76 -17.85 15.58 22.90
CA ARG A 76 -17.09 16.20 23.99
C ARG A 76 -17.69 17.57 24.33
N THR A 77 -17.42 18.03 25.53
CA THR A 77 -17.82 19.37 25.98
C THR A 77 -16.62 20.17 26.41
N ARG A 78 -16.63 21.47 26.10
CA ARG A 78 -15.61 22.41 26.58
C ARG A 78 -16.30 23.67 27.14
N THR A 79 -15.65 24.28 28.13
CA THR A 79 -16.05 25.60 28.62
C THR A 79 -15.38 26.65 27.75
N VAL A 80 -16.20 27.56 27.22
CA VAL A 80 -15.75 28.69 26.41
C VAL A 80 -16.16 29.98 27.13
N THR A 81 -15.18 30.86 27.36
CA THR A 81 -15.43 32.18 27.91
C THR A 81 -15.72 33.15 26.75
N THR A 82 -16.89 33.73 26.77
CA THR A 82 -17.31 34.76 25.81
C THR A 82 -17.56 36.06 26.54
N THR A 83 -17.54 37.19 25.82
CA THR A 83 -17.85 38.50 26.39
C THR A 83 -19.25 38.87 25.93
N ASP A 84 -20.13 39.22 26.89
CA ASP A 84 -21.46 39.70 26.61
C ASP A 84 -21.47 41.15 26.05
N GLU A 85 -22.65 41.66 25.68
CA GLU A 85 -22.78 43.01 25.11
C GLU A 85 -22.43 44.12 26.12
N GLU A 86 -22.39 43.77 27.41
CA GLU A 86 -22.05 44.69 28.50
C GLU A 86 -20.57 44.64 28.89
N GLY A 87 -19.77 43.74 28.24
CA GLY A 87 -18.34 43.59 28.47
C GLY A 87 -17.97 42.63 29.61
N ASN A 88 -18.93 41.86 30.14
CA ASN A 88 -18.65 40.86 31.18
C ASN A 88 -18.24 39.51 30.56
N GLU A 89 -17.33 38.80 31.23
CA GLU A 89 -16.98 37.44 30.87
C GLU A 89 -18.11 36.48 31.29
N VAL A 90 -18.61 35.69 30.33
CA VAL A 90 -19.60 34.65 30.52
C VAL A 90 -19.04 33.31 30.10
N GLU A 91 -19.06 32.34 31.02
CA GLU A 91 -18.69 30.96 30.70
C GLU A 91 -19.90 30.22 30.13
N THR A 92 -19.70 29.62 28.93
CA THR A 92 -20.71 28.78 28.29
C THR A 92 -20.11 27.41 28.01
N THR A 93 -20.94 26.37 28.02
CA THR A 93 -20.54 25.03 27.64
C THR A 93 -20.88 24.80 26.16
N GLU A 94 -19.89 24.48 25.39
CA GLU A 94 -20.03 24.16 23.97
C GLU A 94 -19.77 22.64 23.76
N THR A 95 -20.62 22.02 22.98
CA THR A 95 -20.48 20.62 22.58
C THR A 95 -19.82 20.55 21.22
N TYR A 96 -18.84 19.64 21.03
CA TYR A 96 -18.15 19.41 19.78
C TYR A 96 -17.85 17.92 19.58
N MET A 97 -17.67 17.50 18.34
CA MET A 97 -17.32 16.13 18.00
C MET A 97 -15.79 15.99 17.90
N VAL A 98 -15.28 14.87 18.37
CA VAL A 98 -13.86 14.51 18.29
C VAL A 98 -13.74 13.17 17.57
N ALA A 99 -12.83 13.08 16.60
CA ALA A 99 -12.46 11.86 15.95
C ALA A 99 -11.44 11.09 16.81
N VAL A 100 -11.72 9.81 17.09
CA VAL A 100 -10.89 8.93 17.91
C VAL A 100 -10.43 7.77 17.05
N PRO A 101 -9.14 7.70 16.67
CA PRO A 101 -8.60 6.60 15.86
C PRO A 101 -8.78 5.24 16.53
N ILE A 102 -9.22 4.25 15.76
CA ILE A 102 -9.36 2.86 16.18
C ILE A 102 -8.01 2.17 15.98
N GLU A 103 -7.52 1.48 17.03
CA GLU A 103 -6.24 0.77 17.01
C GLU A 103 -6.42 -0.73 16.70
N ASP A 104 -7.61 -1.30 16.90
CA ASP A 104 -7.89 -2.72 16.66
C ASP A 104 -8.13 -2.98 15.17
N LEU A 105 -7.14 -3.63 14.53
CA LEU A 105 -7.25 -4.00 13.11
C LEU A 105 -8.38 -4.98 12.82
N ALA A 106 -8.72 -5.87 13.75
CA ALA A 106 -9.81 -6.82 13.53
C ALA A 106 -11.15 -6.07 13.45
N GLU A 107 -11.35 -5.08 14.32
CA GLU A 107 -12.51 -4.20 14.28
C GLU A 107 -12.56 -3.39 12.98
N ILE A 108 -11.43 -2.80 12.57
CA ILE A 108 -11.34 -2.05 11.31
C ILE A 108 -11.73 -2.93 10.12
N TYR A 109 -11.21 -4.16 10.02
CA TYR A 109 -11.55 -5.05 8.92
C TYR A 109 -13.02 -5.49 8.92
N GLU A 110 -13.62 -5.67 10.10
CA GLU A 110 -15.05 -5.96 10.22
C GLU A 110 -15.89 -4.78 9.73
N ARG A 111 -15.55 -3.56 10.14
CA ARG A 111 -16.22 -2.32 9.71
C ARG A 111 -16.11 -2.12 8.20
N ILE A 112 -14.93 -2.30 7.63
CA ILE A 112 -14.71 -2.21 6.17
C ILE A 112 -15.57 -3.23 5.45
N SER A 113 -15.56 -4.52 5.87
CA SER A 113 -16.37 -5.56 5.25
C SER A 113 -17.85 -5.19 5.24
N HIS A 114 -18.31 -4.53 6.29
CA HIS A 114 -19.71 -4.09 6.41
C HIS A 114 -20.02 -2.89 5.51
N ALA A 115 -19.13 -1.92 5.45
CA ALA A 115 -19.27 -0.69 4.65
C ALA A 115 -19.24 -0.99 3.15
N ILE A 116 -18.27 -1.76 2.68
CA ILE A 116 -18.13 -2.09 1.25
C ILE A 116 -18.99 -3.28 0.80
N GLY A 117 -19.63 -4.00 1.73
CA GLY A 117 -20.47 -5.17 1.42
C GLY A 117 -19.70 -6.38 0.88
N VAL A 118 -18.38 -6.44 1.07
CA VAL A 118 -17.49 -7.53 0.63
C VAL A 118 -16.63 -7.98 1.79
N GLU A 119 -16.47 -9.30 1.97
CA GLU A 119 -15.61 -9.84 3.01
C GLU A 119 -14.14 -9.44 2.80
N VAL A 120 -13.52 -8.85 3.82
CA VAL A 120 -12.07 -8.64 3.85
C VAL A 120 -11.41 -9.96 4.23
N THR A 121 -10.91 -10.69 3.24
CA THR A 121 -10.33 -12.02 3.42
C THR A 121 -8.99 -11.98 4.13
N ALA A 122 -8.53 -13.13 4.63
CA ALA A 122 -7.19 -13.27 5.22
C ALA A 122 -6.08 -12.89 4.21
N ASP A 123 -6.29 -13.12 2.92
CA ASP A 123 -5.34 -12.73 1.87
C ASP A 123 -5.27 -11.21 1.72
N HIS A 124 -6.41 -10.50 1.77
CA HIS A 124 -6.43 -9.03 1.78
C HIS A 124 -5.68 -8.48 2.99
N GLN A 125 -5.89 -9.07 4.18
CA GLN A 125 -5.21 -8.64 5.41
C GLN A 125 -3.69 -8.87 5.32
N ALA A 126 -3.27 -10.05 4.85
CA ALA A 126 -1.85 -10.38 4.68
C ALA A 126 -1.17 -9.46 3.64
N ASN A 127 -1.87 -9.14 2.54
CA ASN A 127 -1.37 -8.19 1.54
C ASN A 127 -1.23 -6.78 2.14
N ALA A 128 -2.24 -6.30 2.86
CA ALA A 128 -2.20 -5.00 3.52
C ALA A 128 -1.05 -4.90 4.54
N ASP A 129 -0.84 -5.95 5.35
CA ASP A 129 0.28 -6.00 6.29
C ASP A 129 1.64 -6.00 5.57
N SER A 130 1.76 -6.76 4.49
CA SER A 130 2.98 -6.79 3.68
C SER A 130 3.30 -5.42 3.07
N ILE A 131 2.30 -4.73 2.54
CA ILE A 131 2.44 -3.38 1.98
C ILE A 131 2.82 -2.38 3.08
N TYR A 132 2.13 -2.42 4.21
CA TYR A 132 2.40 -1.56 5.36
C TYR A 132 3.85 -1.69 5.84
N HIS A 133 4.30 -2.92 6.10
CA HIS A 133 5.66 -3.19 6.55
C HIS A 133 6.70 -2.84 5.47
N LEU A 134 6.37 -3.05 4.21
CA LEU A 134 7.24 -2.68 3.10
C LEU A 134 7.46 -1.16 3.04
N ILE A 135 6.42 -0.37 3.26
CA ILE A 135 6.50 1.09 3.27
C ILE A 135 7.30 1.59 4.47
N LEU A 136 7.03 1.05 5.68
CA LEU A 136 7.67 1.54 6.90
C LEU A 136 9.10 1.04 7.10
N TYR A 137 9.36 -0.22 6.75
CA TYR A 137 10.58 -0.93 7.15
C TYR A 137 11.39 -1.47 5.97
N GLY A 138 10.91 -1.34 4.74
CA GLY A 138 11.55 -1.92 3.56
C GLY A 138 11.48 -3.45 3.50
N SER A 139 10.72 -4.07 4.41
CA SER A 139 10.56 -5.54 4.50
C SER A 139 9.12 -5.90 4.81
N PRO A 140 8.52 -6.88 4.13
CA PRO A 140 7.14 -7.32 4.38
C PRO A 140 6.91 -7.91 5.78
N SER A 141 7.97 -8.37 6.46
CA SER A 141 7.91 -8.92 7.82
C SER A 141 8.24 -7.91 8.92
N GLY A 142 8.56 -6.66 8.56
CA GLY A 142 9.00 -5.65 9.51
C GLY A 142 10.41 -5.88 10.05
N GLU A 143 11.12 -6.92 9.60
CA GLU A 143 12.51 -7.18 9.96
C GLU A 143 13.46 -6.48 8.98
N SER A 144 14.37 -5.67 9.51
CA SER A 144 15.44 -5.03 8.74
C SER A 144 16.47 -6.09 8.36
N GLY A 145 16.37 -6.60 7.15
CA GLY A 145 17.26 -7.63 6.61
C GLY A 145 18.07 -7.11 5.43
N GLY A 146 18.83 -6.05 5.63
CA GLY A 146 19.60 -5.39 4.58
C GLY A 146 20.81 -6.18 4.09
N TRP A 147 20.59 -7.03 3.10
CA TRP A 147 21.65 -7.75 2.39
C TRP A 147 22.12 -7.04 1.12
N PHE A 148 21.24 -6.25 0.52
CA PHE A 148 21.50 -5.38 -0.61
C PHE A 148 21.18 -3.94 -0.22
N PRO A 149 22.05 -2.95 -0.47
CA PRO A 149 21.88 -1.58 0.02
C PRO A 149 20.57 -0.87 -0.37
N GLY A 150 19.89 -1.35 -1.39
CA GLY A 150 18.57 -0.86 -1.81
C GLY A 150 17.40 -1.72 -1.34
N ALA A 151 17.67 -2.88 -0.72
CA ALA A 151 16.62 -3.85 -0.37
C ALA A 151 15.76 -3.42 0.81
N ASP A 152 16.26 -2.53 1.65
CA ASP A 152 15.55 -2.00 2.82
C ASP A 152 14.59 -0.87 2.47
N VAL A 153 14.70 -0.31 1.28
CA VAL A 153 13.87 0.79 0.83
C VAL A 153 12.82 0.27 -0.14
N PRO A 154 11.52 0.38 0.15
CA PRO A 154 10.49 0.06 -0.81
C PRO A 154 10.62 1.01 -2.01
N PHE A 155 10.89 0.46 -3.17
CA PHE A 155 10.90 1.20 -4.41
C PHE A 155 9.65 0.82 -5.21
N ILE A 156 8.71 1.73 -5.27
CA ILE A 156 7.56 1.64 -6.16
C ILE A 156 7.87 2.50 -7.36
N GLY A 157 8.02 1.88 -8.53
CA GLY A 157 8.20 2.59 -9.79
C GLY A 157 7.00 3.45 -10.15
N VAL A 158 7.19 4.36 -11.08
CA VAL A 158 6.11 5.23 -11.62
C VAL A 158 4.98 4.42 -12.28
N ASP A 159 5.21 3.15 -12.56
CA ASP A 159 4.29 2.17 -13.11
C ASP A 159 3.54 1.36 -12.05
N GLY A 160 3.76 1.64 -10.75
CA GLY A 160 3.12 0.97 -9.63
C GLY A 160 3.68 -0.40 -9.26
N PHE A 161 4.71 -0.89 -9.99
CA PHE A 161 5.38 -2.12 -9.62
C PHE A 161 6.40 -1.88 -8.50
N CYS A 162 6.43 -2.77 -7.50
CA CYS A 162 7.52 -2.82 -6.56
C CYS A 162 8.76 -3.46 -7.21
N SER A 163 9.94 -2.89 -6.96
CA SER A 163 11.16 -3.59 -7.31
C SER A 163 11.29 -4.87 -6.46
N PRO A 164 11.62 -6.02 -7.07
CA PRO A 164 11.76 -7.28 -6.33
C PRO A 164 12.83 -7.23 -5.24
N ILE A 165 13.81 -6.34 -5.35
CA ILE A 165 14.95 -6.22 -4.44
C ILE A 165 15.16 -4.79 -3.92
N GLY A 166 14.18 -3.91 -4.09
CA GLY A 166 14.21 -2.53 -3.57
C GLY A 166 14.91 -1.53 -4.49
N ALA A 167 15.33 -0.40 -3.93
CA ALA A 167 15.96 0.68 -4.67
C ALA A 167 17.36 0.29 -5.18
N GLY A 168 17.75 0.85 -6.33
CA GLY A 168 19.07 0.62 -6.94
C GLY A 168 19.19 -0.71 -7.69
N TRP A 169 18.09 -1.39 -7.93
CA TRP A 169 18.03 -2.67 -8.63
C TRP A 169 18.65 -2.61 -10.04
N GLU A 170 18.58 -1.46 -10.69
CA GLU A 170 19.14 -1.24 -12.03
C GLU A 170 20.65 -1.50 -12.08
N SER A 171 21.33 -1.21 -10.97
CA SER A 171 22.79 -1.38 -10.85
C SER A 171 23.24 -2.83 -10.77
N VAL A 172 22.34 -3.77 -10.50
CA VAL A 172 22.63 -5.21 -10.36
C VAL A 172 21.99 -6.05 -11.47
N VAL A 173 21.46 -5.42 -12.52
CA VAL A 173 20.98 -6.10 -13.71
C VAL A 173 22.17 -6.74 -14.43
N THR A 174 22.12 -8.05 -14.59
CA THR A 174 23.15 -8.82 -15.32
C THR A 174 22.68 -9.28 -16.69
N SER A 175 21.37 -9.33 -16.91
CA SER A 175 20.78 -9.62 -18.22
C SER A 175 19.39 -8.99 -18.31
N GLU A 176 19.16 -8.28 -19.39
CA GLU A 176 17.88 -7.62 -19.66
C GLU A 176 16.91 -8.52 -20.43
N PHE A 177 15.63 -8.16 -20.36
CA PHE A 177 14.58 -8.73 -21.19
C PHE A 177 14.80 -8.42 -22.67
N GLY A 178 14.52 -9.38 -23.54
CA GLY A 178 14.56 -9.18 -24.98
C GLY A 178 15.52 -10.12 -25.71
N TYR A 179 15.81 -9.81 -26.95
CA TYR A 179 16.72 -10.59 -27.76
C TYR A 179 18.15 -10.14 -27.56
N ARG A 180 19.04 -11.10 -27.31
CA ARG A 180 20.50 -10.87 -27.19
C ARG A 180 21.29 -11.88 -28.00
N SER A 181 22.45 -11.48 -28.46
CA SER A 181 23.42 -12.44 -29.03
C SER A 181 24.14 -13.16 -27.91
N ASP A 182 24.17 -14.49 -27.97
CA ASP A 182 24.98 -15.31 -27.08
C ASP A 182 26.45 -14.96 -27.29
N PRO A 183 27.19 -14.56 -26.25
CA PRO A 183 28.58 -14.12 -26.41
C PRO A 183 29.53 -15.21 -26.82
N PHE A 184 29.13 -16.49 -26.71
CA PHE A 184 29.97 -17.65 -27.07
C PHE A 184 29.62 -18.22 -28.44
N THR A 185 28.36 -18.25 -28.82
CA THR A 185 27.88 -18.86 -30.06
C THR A 185 27.52 -17.85 -31.15
N GLY A 186 27.28 -16.60 -30.78
CA GLY A 186 26.78 -15.54 -31.69
C GLY A 186 25.29 -15.70 -32.07
N GLU A 187 24.62 -16.75 -31.55
CA GLU A 187 23.20 -16.98 -31.83
C GLU A 187 22.33 -15.98 -31.11
N THR A 188 21.25 -15.52 -31.75
CA THR A 188 20.25 -14.67 -31.11
C THR A 188 19.33 -15.52 -30.26
N ARG A 189 19.30 -15.25 -28.95
CA ARG A 189 18.39 -15.90 -27.99
C ARG A 189 17.49 -14.90 -27.32
N GLY A 190 16.20 -15.27 -27.18
CA GLY A 190 15.24 -14.50 -26.42
C GLY A 190 15.42 -14.75 -24.92
N HIS A 191 15.45 -13.66 -24.14
CA HIS A 191 15.37 -13.70 -22.68
C HIS A 191 14.04 -13.15 -22.24
N THR A 192 13.25 -13.94 -21.54
CA THR A 192 11.86 -13.64 -21.16
C THR A 192 11.74 -13.01 -19.77
N GLY A 193 12.85 -12.62 -19.17
CA GLY A 193 12.92 -12.02 -17.83
C GLY A 193 14.06 -11.02 -17.71
N ILE A 194 14.28 -10.56 -16.50
CA ILE A 194 15.43 -9.75 -16.10
C ILE A 194 16.22 -10.53 -15.06
N ASP A 195 17.52 -10.67 -15.25
CA ASP A 195 18.40 -11.29 -14.27
C ASP A 195 19.02 -10.23 -13.35
N LEU A 196 18.87 -10.41 -12.06
CA LEU A 196 19.43 -9.53 -11.03
C LEU A 196 20.41 -10.34 -10.17
N ALA A 197 21.67 -9.89 -10.08
CA ALA A 197 22.69 -10.54 -9.27
C ALA A 197 22.87 -9.81 -7.94
N VAL A 198 22.42 -10.44 -6.87
CA VAL A 198 22.50 -9.92 -5.50
C VAL A 198 23.10 -10.96 -4.55
N PRO A 199 23.65 -10.56 -3.39
CA PRO A 199 24.19 -11.49 -2.41
C PRO A 199 23.16 -12.53 -1.96
N THR A 200 23.64 -13.73 -1.62
CA THR A 200 22.78 -14.79 -1.06
C THR A 200 22.12 -14.30 0.22
N GLY A 201 20.81 -14.55 0.34
CA GLY A 201 20.00 -14.14 1.47
C GLY A 201 19.29 -12.79 1.28
N THR A 202 19.57 -12.06 0.18
CA THR A 202 18.81 -10.85 -0.15
C THR A 202 17.33 -11.18 -0.28
N PRO A 203 16.43 -10.46 0.43
CA PRO A 203 14.99 -10.66 0.30
C PRO A 203 14.51 -10.36 -1.12
N ILE A 204 13.69 -11.25 -1.65
CA ILE A 204 13.02 -11.05 -2.95
C ILE A 204 11.53 -10.85 -2.69
N ARG A 205 10.98 -9.77 -3.22
CA ARG A 205 9.59 -9.36 -3.04
C ARG A 205 8.76 -9.65 -4.28
N ALA A 206 7.48 -9.87 -4.07
CA ALA A 206 6.53 -9.82 -5.18
C ALA A 206 6.48 -8.40 -5.75
N ALA A 207 6.49 -8.29 -7.07
CA ALA A 207 6.39 -6.98 -7.73
C ALA A 207 5.01 -6.34 -7.54
N LEU A 208 4.00 -7.15 -7.27
CA LEU A 208 2.60 -6.77 -7.05
C LEU A 208 1.96 -7.72 -6.03
N PRO A 209 0.86 -7.32 -5.38
CA PRO A 209 0.00 -8.22 -4.65
C PRO A 209 -0.50 -9.36 -5.53
N GLY A 210 -0.71 -10.54 -4.96
CA GLY A 210 -1.21 -11.69 -5.72
C GLY A 210 -1.21 -12.98 -4.91
N THR A 211 -1.67 -14.05 -5.53
CA THR A 211 -1.74 -15.38 -4.94
C THR A 211 -0.58 -16.24 -5.44
N VAL A 212 0.19 -16.84 -4.53
CA VAL A 212 1.23 -17.80 -4.88
C VAL A 212 0.57 -19.07 -5.41
N THR A 213 0.76 -19.36 -6.70
CA THR A 213 0.23 -20.55 -7.35
C THR A 213 1.25 -21.69 -7.42
N VAL A 214 2.56 -21.36 -7.42
CA VAL A 214 3.64 -22.32 -7.41
C VAL A 214 4.76 -21.83 -6.51
N SER A 215 5.31 -22.73 -5.68
CA SER A 215 6.53 -22.53 -4.91
C SER A 215 7.26 -23.86 -4.84
N GLN A 216 8.27 -24.06 -5.68
CA GLN A 216 8.97 -25.33 -5.79
C GLN A 216 10.36 -25.19 -6.43
N TYR A 217 11.05 -26.30 -6.54
CA TYR A 217 12.31 -26.44 -7.27
C TYR A 217 12.12 -27.29 -8.53
N ASN A 218 12.74 -26.88 -9.63
CA ASN A 218 13.01 -27.78 -10.77
C ASN A 218 14.41 -27.54 -11.35
N SER A 219 14.87 -28.47 -12.18
CA SER A 219 16.23 -28.42 -12.71
C SER A 219 16.49 -27.32 -13.74
N SER A 220 15.43 -26.73 -14.32
CA SER A 220 15.56 -25.67 -15.34
C SER A 220 15.53 -24.27 -14.72
N TYR A 221 14.67 -24.06 -13.70
CA TYR A 221 14.48 -22.76 -13.07
C TYR A 221 15.13 -22.64 -11.69
N GLY A 222 15.62 -23.74 -11.10
CA GLY A 222 16.05 -23.74 -9.72
C GLY A 222 14.85 -23.64 -8.75
N TYR A 223 15.01 -22.92 -7.65
CA TYR A 223 13.89 -22.54 -6.79
C TYR A 223 13.14 -21.38 -7.42
N TYR A 224 11.83 -21.52 -7.56
CA TYR A 224 10.99 -20.49 -8.17
C TYR A 224 9.61 -20.39 -7.53
N VAL A 225 9.05 -19.21 -7.64
CA VAL A 225 7.70 -18.87 -7.20
C VAL A 225 6.96 -18.30 -8.40
N ILE A 226 5.71 -18.74 -8.58
CA ILE A 226 4.77 -18.11 -9.52
C ILE A 226 3.67 -17.46 -8.70
N ILE A 227 3.40 -16.21 -9.01
CA ILE A 227 2.35 -15.41 -8.37
C ILE A 227 1.36 -15.01 -9.45
N ASP A 228 0.11 -15.33 -9.22
CA ASP A 228 -1.01 -14.83 -10.01
C ASP A 228 -1.44 -13.48 -9.41
N HIS A 229 -1.21 -12.42 -10.15
CA HIS A 229 -1.58 -11.05 -9.76
C HIS A 229 -3.03 -10.70 -10.16
N GLY A 230 -3.77 -11.66 -10.75
CA GLY A 230 -5.10 -11.44 -11.32
C GLY A 230 -5.07 -10.76 -12.69
N ASN A 231 -6.24 -10.72 -13.33
CA ASN A 231 -6.45 -10.03 -14.63
C ASN A 231 -5.46 -10.42 -15.75
N GLY A 232 -4.89 -11.62 -15.68
CA GLY A 232 -3.94 -12.15 -16.68
C GLY A 232 -2.49 -11.68 -16.51
N LEU A 233 -2.14 -11.19 -15.33
CA LEU A 233 -0.79 -10.82 -14.91
C LEU A 233 -0.15 -11.89 -14.03
#